data_fea53603b867a2b697becaa044531242
#
_entry.id   fea53603b867a2b697becaa044531242
#
_cell.length_a   1.000
_cell.length_b   1.000
_cell.length_c   1.000
_cell.angle_alpha   90.00
_cell.angle_beta   90.00
_cell.angle_gamma   90.00
#
_symmetry.space_group_name_H-M   'P 1'
#
loop_
_entity.id
_entity.type
_entity.pdbx_description
1 polymer ?
#
loop_
_entity_poly.entity_id
_entity_poly.type
_entity_poly.pdbx_seq_one_letter_code
_entity_poly.pdbx_strand_id
1 'polypeptide(L)'
;MLDVMSGGRLVAGFPVGTPMDTTYCYGQSPATLREKYREGVQLILKAWSEPDVFSFNGKYTQLRYVNVWPRPMQKPRPPVWVPGGASVETWDLCLENDFLYANLSYFGYLEAKKVLDGFWNAVDRHKLPRNPYRAGFLQFVGVAESRQEAFDKYAEAAEYFYGRCLHIDPRFAQPPGYTTEATMRVGLQSQVVKAASYSEKFKARPTSMQQIVDDGYVI
;
A
#
# COMPACT_ATOMS: atom_id res chain seq x y z
N MET A 1 4.47 18.11 -13.59
CA MET A 1 4.96 17.73 -14.93
C MET A 1 4.17 16.59 -15.54
N LEU A 2 4.17 15.36 -14.98
CA LEU A 2 3.47 14.21 -15.57
C LEU A 2 1.97 14.43 -15.79
N ASP A 3 1.30 15.09 -14.86
CA ASP A 3 -0.12 15.42 -15.01
C ASP A 3 -0.40 16.30 -16.23
N VAL A 4 0.44 17.31 -16.45
CA VAL A 4 0.34 18.20 -17.61
C VAL A 4 0.66 17.45 -18.91
N MET A 5 1.74 16.68 -18.94
CA MET A 5 2.14 15.90 -20.13
C MET A 5 1.08 14.85 -20.51
N SER A 6 0.38 14.28 -19.54
CA SER A 6 -0.67 13.30 -19.77
C SER A 6 -2.05 13.92 -20.07
N GLY A 7 -2.17 15.25 -20.04
CA GLY A 7 -3.46 15.93 -20.21
C GLY A 7 -4.41 15.66 -19.03
N GLY A 8 -3.91 15.62 -17.80
CA GLY A 8 -4.74 15.42 -16.60
C GLY A 8 -5.14 13.96 -16.33
N ARG A 9 -4.37 12.99 -16.79
CA ARG A 9 -4.64 11.56 -16.59
C ARG A 9 -3.80 10.90 -15.49
N LEU A 10 -2.99 11.69 -14.76
CA LEU A 10 -2.16 11.18 -13.68
C LEU A 10 -3.02 10.68 -12.51
N VAL A 11 -2.72 9.48 -12.04
CA VAL A 11 -3.06 9.00 -10.71
C VAL A 11 -1.76 8.84 -9.94
N ALA A 12 -1.63 9.49 -8.80
CA ALA A 12 -0.40 9.49 -8.02
C ALA A 12 -0.42 8.37 -6.97
N GLY A 13 0.62 7.55 -6.94
CA GLY A 13 0.79 6.50 -5.93
C GLY A 13 1.64 7.00 -4.77
N PHE A 14 1.14 6.92 -3.53
CA PHE A 14 1.86 7.30 -2.32
C PHE A 14 2.04 6.10 -1.38
N PRO A 15 2.90 5.12 -1.71
CA PRO A 15 3.19 4.03 -0.80
C PRO A 15 3.97 4.51 0.43
N VAL A 16 3.67 3.95 1.61
CA VAL A 16 4.50 4.17 2.81
C VAL A 16 5.88 3.51 2.64
N GLY A 17 5.92 2.41 1.89
CA GLY A 17 7.12 1.61 1.69
C GLY A 17 7.26 0.46 2.69
N THR A 18 8.28 -0.36 2.47
CA THR A 18 8.64 -1.48 3.33
C THR A 18 9.80 -1.12 4.25
N PRO A 19 9.93 -1.75 5.42
CA PRO A 19 11.05 -1.45 6.32
C PRO A 19 12.42 -1.73 5.71
N MET A 20 12.52 -2.77 4.87
CA MET A 20 13.79 -3.20 4.29
C MET A 20 14.23 -2.24 3.17
N ASP A 21 13.39 -2.12 2.14
CA ASP A 21 13.77 -1.48 0.89
C ASP A 21 13.74 0.04 0.95
N THR A 22 12.93 0.60 1.86
CA THR A 22 12.74 2.05 1.94
C THR A 22 13.34 2.69 3.20
N THR A 23 13.77 1.89 4.17
CA THR A 23 14.40 2.41 5.39
C THR A 23 15.79 1.84 5.62
N TYR A 24 15.92 0.55 5.90
CA TYR A 24 17.23 -0.05 6.22
C TYR A 24 18.24 0.06 5.08
N CYS A 25 17.83 -0.14 3.82
CA CYS A 25 18.73 0.03 2.67
C CYS A 25 19.32 1.44 2.56
N TYR A 26 18.64 2.44 3.09
CA TYR A 26 19.08 3.84 3.09
C TYR A 26 19.52 4.34 4.47
N GLY A 27 19.80 3.43 5.41
CA GLY A 27 20.23 3.80 6.77
C GLY A 27 19.21 4.59 7.56
N GLN A 28 17.93 4.47 7.23
CA GLN A 28 16.85 5.20 7.91
C GLN A 28 16.23 4.33 9.02
N SER A 29 15.68 4.99 10.04
CA SER A 29 14.97 4.31 11.11
C SER A 29 13.50 4.03 10.75
N PRO A 30 13.02 2.79 10.87
CA PRO A 30 11.60 2.47 10.69
C PRO A 30 10.69 3.20 11.69
N ALA A 31 11.17 3.53 12.87
CA ALA A 31 10.39 4.18 13.92
C ALA A 31 9.91 5.60 13.54
N THR A 32 10.62 6.29 12.64
CA THR A 32 10.26 7.63 12.18
C THR A 32 9.61 7.64 10.80
N LEU A 33 9.52 6.48 10.14
CA LEU A 33 9.06 6.39 8.75
C LEU A 33 7.67 7.00 8.55
N ARG A 34 6.71 6.66 9.40
CA ARG A 34 5.33 7.13 9.26
C ARG A 34 5.16 8.62 9.50
N GLU A 35 5.91 9.19 10.43
CA GLU A 35 5.90 10.64 10.65
C GLU A 35 6.50 11.38 9.45
N LYS A 36 7.66 10.94 8.95
CA LYS A 36 8.27 11.49 7.74
C LYS A 36 7.36 11.38 6.52
N TYR A 37 6.71 10.24 6.38
CA TYR A 37 5.77 10.00 5.28
C TYR A 37 4.58 10.97 5.34
N ARG A 38 3.92 11.12 6.51
CA ARG A 38 2.80 12.07 6.68
C ARG A 38 3.23 13.51 6.38
N GLU A 39 4.39 13.92 6.87
CA GLU A 39 4.95 15.24 6.60
C GLU A 39 5.23 15.44 5.11
N GLY A 40 5.82 14.45 4.43
CA GLY A 40 6.06 14.48 2.99
C GLY A 40 4.75 14.57 2.18
N VAL A 41 3.72 13.83 2.57
CA VAL A 41 2.39 13.93 1.95
C VAL A 41 1.82 15.35 2.09
N GLN A 42 1.88 15.94 3.29
CA GLN A 42 1.41 17.30 3.52
C GLN A 42 2.15 18.33 2.66
N LEU A 43 3.47 18.20 2.56
CA LEU A 43 4.29 19.06 1.69
C LEU A 43 3.87 18.94 0.22
N ILE A 44 3.69 17.71 -0.28
CA ILE A 44 3.30 17.48 -1.68
C ILE A 44 1.91 18.05 -1.96
N LEU A 45 0.93 17.78 -1.09
CA LEU A 45 -0.42 18.29 -1.25
C LEU A 45 -0.44 19.81 -1.26
N LYS A 46 0.30 20.45 -0.33
CA LYS A 46 0.43 21.91 -0.31
C LYS A 46 1.09 22.43 -1.59
N ALA A 47 2.17 21.80 -2.04
CA ALA A 47 2.87 22.20 -3.26
C ALA A 47 2.01 22.06 -4.54
N TRP A 48 1.03 21.18 -4.55
CA TRP A 48 0.09 21.04 -5.67
C TRP A 48 -1.05 22.06 -5.67
N SER A 49 -1.45 22.53 -4.49
CA SER A 49 -2.62 23.41 -4.33
C SER A 49 -2.27 24.88 -4.11
N GLU A 50 -1.13 25.16 -3.47
CA GLU A 50 -0.72 26.54 -3.12
C GLU A 50 -0.36 27.34 -4.38
N PRO A 51 -1.04 28.46 -4.67
CA PRO A 51 -0.77 29.26 -5.87
C PRO A 51 0.53 30.07 -5.75
N ASP A 52 0.92 30.44 -4.54
CA ASP A 52 2.06 31.28 -4.28
C ASP A 52 3.28 30.49 -3.80
N VAL A 53 4.43 31.14 -3.80
CA VAL A 53 5.64 30.65 -3.16
C VAL A 53 5.42 30.56 -1.65
N PHE A 54 5.85 29.47 -1.04
CA PHE A 54 5.73 29.28 0.40
C PHE A 54 6.99 28.70 1.02
N SER A 55 7.09 28.79 2.34
CA SER A 55 8.05 28.02 3.13
C SER A 55 7.35 26.83 3.79
N PHE A 56 8.10 25.77 4.03
CA PHE A 56 7.64 24.58 4.74
C PHE A 56 8.58 24.30 5.92
N ASN A 57 8.03 24.36 7.14
CA ASN A 57 8.78 24.15 8.37
C ASN A 57 8.28 22.89 9.09
N GLY A 58 8.60 21.73 8.53
CA GLY A 58 8.29 20.44 9.14
C GLY A 58 9.34 20.02 10.18
N LYS A 59 9.06 18.93 10.87
CA LYS A 59 10.01 18.32 11.82
C LYS A 59 11.21 17.70 11.10
N TYR A 60 10.99 17.13 9.92
CA TYR A 60 12.00 16.40 9.14
C TYR A 60 12.44 17.16 7.89
N THR A 61 11.56 18.02 7.36
CA THR A 61 11.78 18.75 6.13
C THR A 61 11.61 20.26 6.36
N GLN A 62 12.68 21.02 6.14
CA GLN A 62 12.67 22.47 6.30
C GLN A 62 13.10 23.11 4.98
N LEU A 63 12.16 23.77 4.32
CA LEU A 63 12.36 24.43 3.03
C LEU A 63 11.98 25.91 3.13
N ARG A 64 12.91 26.79 2.80
CA ARG A 64 12.66 28.24 2.81
C ARG A 64 11.89 28.72 1.60
N TYR A 65 11.95 27.96 0.50
CA TYR A 65 11.37 28.34 -0.77
C TYR A 65 10.84 27.09 -1.48
N VAL A 66 9.53 27.04 -1.67
CA VAL A 66 8.86 26.00 -2.45
C VAL A 66 8.05 26.66 -3.56
N ASN A 67 8.37 26.33 -4.80
CA ASN A 67 7.69 26.84 -5.99
C ASN A 67 7.71 25.76 -7.07
N VAL A 68 6.56 25.09 -7.28
CA VAL A 68 6.45 23.94 -8.19
C VAL A 68 5.78 24.34 -9.49
N TRP A 69 6.49 24.17 -10.61
CA TRP A 69 6.01 24.40 -11.96
C TRP A 69 6.37 23.25 -12.90
N PRO A 70 5.47 22.92 -13.88
CA PRO A 70 4.08 23.36 -13.95
C PRO A 70 3.23 22.75 -12.83
N ARG A 71 2.14 23.42 -12.47
CA ARG A 71 1.17 22.91 -11.52
C ARG A 71 0.30 21.83 -12.13
N PRO A 72 -0.33 20.95 -11.33
CA PRO A 72 -1.27 19.96 -11.83
C PRO A 72 -2.44 20.61 -12.59
N MET A 73 -2.85 19.96 -13.68
CA MET A 73 -4.06 20.33 -14.43
C MET A 73 -5.32 19.92 -13.68
N GLN A 74 -5.29 18.76 -13.05
CA GLN A 74 -6.42 18.24 -12.29
C GLN A 74 -6.69 19.08 -11.04
N LYS A 75 -7.95 19.33 -10.74
CA LYS A 75 -8.39 20.13 -9.59
C LYS A 75 -9.28 19.31 -8.66
N PRO A 76 -9.13 19.44 -7.35
CA PRO A 76 -8.14 20.29 -6.64
C PRO A 76 -6.69 19.76 -6.78
N ARG A 77 -6.51 18.50 -7.17
CA ARG A 77 -5.22 17.79 -7.37
C ARG A 77 -5.44 16.48 -8.15
N PRO A 78 -4.39 15.83 -8.63
CA PRO A 78 -4.49 14.47 -9.14
C PRO A 78 -5.03 13.51 -8.06
N PRO A 79 -5.85 12.51 -8.45
CA PRO A 79 -6.25 11.44 -7.53
C PRO A 79 -5.02 10.76 -6.92
N VAL A 80 -5.12 10.41 -5.63
CA VAL A 80 -4.03 9.72 -4.92
C VAL A 80 -4.48 8.32 -4.55
N TRP A 81 -3.66 7.34 -4.89
CA TRP A 81 -3.77 5.96 -4.43
C TRP A 81 -2.71 5.66 -3.39
N VAL A 82 -3.11 5.09 -2.28
CA VAL A 82 -2.20 4.65 -1.23
C VAL A 82 -2.19 3.13 -1.19
N PRO A 83 -1.20 2.49 -1.83
CA PRO A 83 -1.04 1.05 -1.73
C PRO A 83 -0.51 0.67 -0.34
N GLY A 84 -1.05 -0.41 0.22
CA GLY A 84 -0.63 -0.87 1.53
C GLY A 84 -1.26 -2.20 1.95
N GLY A 85 -0.83 -2.68 3.12
CA GLY A 85 -1.43 -3.81 3.81
C GLY A 85 -2.49 -3.37 4.83
N ALA A 86 -2.80 -4.23 5.80
CA ALA A 86 -3.81 -4.02 6.83
C ALA A 86 -3.33 -3.06 7.95
N SER A 87 -3.04 -1.81 7.61
CA SER A 87 -2.60 -0.80 8.57
C SER A 87 -3.69 0.24 8.81
N VAL A 88 -4.15 0.35 10.04
CA VAL A 88 -5.21 1.30 10.45
C VAL A 88 -4.81 2.73 10.12
N GLU A 89 -3.56 3.10 10.37
CA GLU A 89 -3.06 4.46 10.10
C GLU A 89 -3.05 4.80 8.60
N THR A 90 -2.88 3.80 7.75
CA THR A 90 -2.97 3.98 6.30
C THR A 90 -4.42 4.21 5.87
N TRP A 91 -5.35 3.47 6.47
CA TRP A 91 -6.77 3.67 6.20
C TRP A 91 -7.25 5.05 6.68
N ASP A 92 -6.89 5.44 7.90
CA ASP A 92 -7.23 6.76 8.45
C ASP A 92 -6.66 7.88 7.57
N LEU A 93 -5.39 7.78 7.15
CA LEU A 93 -4.79 8.74 6.21
C LEU A 93 -5.56 8.84 4.89
N CYS A 94 -6.00 7.71 4.33
CA CYS A 94 -6.80 7.71 3.10
C CYS A 94 -8.13 8.42 3.30
N LEU A 95 -8.82 8.16 4.42
CA LEU A 95 -10.14 8.71 4.70
C LEU A 95 -10.07 10.20 5.06
N GLU A 96 -9.05 10.63 5.79
CA GLU A 96 -8.81 12.03 6.16
C GLU A 96 -8.49 12.94 4.96
N ASN A 97 -7.86 12.37 3.91
CA ASN A 97 -7.37 13.14 2.77
C ASN A 97 -8.13 12.85 1.46
N ASP A 98 -9.21 12.09 1.51
CA ASP A 98 -9.94 11.63 0.32
C ASP A 98 -9.02 10.94 -0.70
N PHE A 99 -8.20 10.01 -0.22
CA PHE A 99 -7.37 9.14 -1.03
C PHE A 99 -8.04 7.80 -1.27
N LEU A 100 -7.63 7.13 -2.32
CA LEU A 100 -8.05 5.78 -2.65
C LEU A 100 -7.11 4.76 -2.00
N TYR A 101 -7.66 3.78 -1.33
CA TYR A 101 -6.88 2.69 -0.75
C TYR A 101 -6.71 1.54 -1.75
N ALA A 102 -5.49 1.02 -1.89
CA ALA A 102 -5.21 -0.15 -2.71
C ALA A 102 -4.52 -1.23 -1.87
N ASN A 103 -5.21 -2.34 -1.63
CA ASN A 103 -4.60 -3.46 -0.93
C ASN A 103 -3.63 -4.22 -1.84
N LEU A 104 -2.38 -4.35 -1.39
CA LEU A 104 -1.38 -5.19 -2.05
C LEU A 104 -1.57 -6.64 -1.60
N SER A 105 -2.39 -7.36 -2.33
CA SER A 105 -2.83 -8.70 -1.96
C SER A 105 -1.89 -9.78 -2.50
N TYR A 106 -0.65 -9.78 -2.01
CA TYR A 106 0.30 -10.87 -2.34
C TYR A 106 -0.18 -12.25 -1.88
N PHE A 107 -1.11 -12.30 -0.93
CA PHE A 107 -1.69 -13.52 -0.39
C PHE A 107 -3.10 -13.81 -0.95
N GLY A 108 -3.42 -13.22 -2.11
CA GLY A 108 -4.63 -13.49 -2.86
C GLY A 108 -5.90 -12.84 -2.34
N TYR A 109 -6.99 -13.09 -3.07
CA TYR A 109 -8.28 -12.42 -2.85
C TYR A 109 -8.95 -12.80 -1.53
N LEU A 110 -8.72 -14.01 -1.02
CA LEU A 110 -9.30 -14.46 0.25
C LEU A 110 -8.78 -13.63 1.43
N GLU A 111 -7.50 -13.29 1.41
CA GLU A 111 -6.90 -12.41 2.42
C GLU A 111 -7.25 -10.95 2.16
N ALA A 112 -7.27 -10.53 0.89
CA ALA A 112 -7.69 -9.19 0.49
C ALA A 112 -9.09 -8.85 0.99
N LYS A 113 -10.03 -9.80 0.94
CA LYS A 113 -11.39 -9.62 1.47
C LYS A 113 -11.38 -9.23 2.94
N LYS A 114 -10.61 -9.93 3.78
CA LYS A 114 -10.51 -9.64 5.22
C LYS A 114 -9.94 -8.24 5.49
N VAL A 115 -8.93 -7.84 4.70
CA VAL A 115 -8.32 -6.52 4.79
C VAL A 115 -9.31 -5.43 4.38
N LEU A 116 -10.07 -5.66 3.30
CA LEU A 116 -11.11 -4.72 2.84
C LEU A 116 -12.28 -4.63 3.83
N ASP A 117 -12.68 -5.73 4.48
CA ASP A 117 -13.67 -5.68 5.56
C ASP A 117 -13.20 -4.75 6.70
N GLY A 118 -11.90 -4.81 7.05
CA GLY A 118 -11.28 -3.88 8.01
C GLY A 118 -11.29 -2.42 7.54
N PHE A 119 -11.00 -2.17 6.26
CA PHE A 119 -11.08 -0.83 5.67
C PHE A 119 -12.52 -0.28 5.72
N TRP A 120 -13.53 -1.08 5.36
CA TRP A 120 -14.92 -0.65 5.41
C TRP A 120 -15.40 -0.36 6.84
N ASN A 121 -14.91 -1.08 7.84
CA ASN A 121 -15.13 -0.75 9.24
C ASN A 121 -14.49 0.61 9.61
N ALA A 122 -13.35 0.95 9.03
CA ALA A 122 -12.76 2.28 9.21
C ALA A 122 -13.61 3.38 8.54
N VAL A 123 -14.14 3.15 7.33
CA VAL A 123 -15.08 4.07 6.66
C VAL A 123 -16.29 4.37 7.55
N ASP A 124 -16.88 3.33 8.15
CA ASP A 124 -18.03 3.47 9.06
C ASP A 124 -17.66 4.28 10.32
N ARG A 125 -16.48 4.04 10.91
CA ARG A 125 -15.96 4.82 12.05
C ARG A 125 -15.82 6.30 11.72
N HIS A 126 -15.35 6.62 10.51
CA HIS A 126 -15.23 7.99 10.00
C HIS A 126 -16.58 8.57 9.56
N LYS A 127 -17.69 7.80 9.66
CA LYS A 127 -19.05 8.21 9.25
C LYS A 127 -19.11 8.68 7.78
N LEU A 128 -18.30 8.09 6.93
CA LEU A 128 -18.28 8.36 5.51
C LEU A 128 -19.20 7.40 4.74
N PRO A 129 -19.79 7.82 3.62
CA PRO A 129 -20.57 6.93 2.79
C PRO A 129 -19.68 5.85 2.17
N ARG A 130 -20.17 4.62 2.13
CA ARG A 130 -19.50 3.52 1.43
C ARG A 130 -19.60 3.76 -0.08
N ASN A 131 -18.47 4.01 -0.70
CA ASN A 131 -18.31 4.12 -2.14
C ASN A 131 -17.38 3.01 -2.63
N PRO A 132 -17.81 2.06 -3.47
CA PRO A 132 -16.99 0.94 -3.91
C PRO A 132 -15.70 1.36 -4.63
N TYR A 133 -15.70 2.54 -5.22
CA TYR A 133 -14.50 3.09 -5.89
C TYR A 133 -13.44 3.66 -4.93
N ARG A 134 -13.70 3.65 -3.63
CA ARG A 134 -12.77 4.17 -2.61
C ARG A 134 -11.65 3.19 -2.28
N ALA A 135 -11.82 1.92 -2.60
CA ALA A 135 -10.83 0.88 -2.36
C ALA A 135 -10.77 -0.13 -3.49
N GLY A 136 -9.61 -0.72 -3.67
CA GLY A 136 -9.35 -1.82 -4.58
C GLY A 136 -8.29 -2.76 -4.05
N PHE A 137 -8.01 -3.82 -4.79
CA PHE A 137 -6.90 -4.72 -4.47
C PHE A 137 -6.22 -5.23 -5.75
N LEU A 138 -4.96 -5.59 -5.60
CA LEU A 138 -4.19 -6.25 -6.65
C LEU A 138 -4.46 -7.75 -6.62
N GLN A 139 -4.74 -8.35 -7.77
CA GLN A 139 -4.87 -9.80 -7.93
C GLN A 139 -4.10 -10.24 -9.16
N PHE A 140 -3.32 -11.31 -9.02
CA PHE A 140 -2.71 -11.96 -10.18
C PHE A 140 -3.75 -12.85 -10.87
N VAL A 141 -3.87 -12.69 -12.17
CA VAL A 141 -4.86 -13.40 -12.99
C VAL A 141 -4.14 -14.04 -14.17
N GLY A 142 -4.28 -15.37 -14.33
CA GLY A 142 -3.83 -16.11 -15.49
C GLY A 142 -4.97 -16.27 -16.49
N VAL A 143 -4.79 -15.83 -17.73
CA VAL A 143 -5.79 -15.95 -18.79
C VAL A 143 -5.30 -16.87 -19.90
N ALA A 144 -6.07 -17.92 -20.21
CA ALA A 144 -5.83 -18.88 -21.27
C ALA A 144 -7.14 -19.53 -21.73
N GLU A 145 -7.11 -20.31 -22.80
CA GLU A 145 -8.29 -21.03 -23.35
C GLU A 145 -8.75 -22.19 -22.44
N SER A 146 -7.83 -22.72 -21.62
CA SER A 146 -8.12 -23.78 -20.67
C SER A 146 -7.28 -23.65 -19.38
N ARG A 147 -7.77 -24.31 -18.31
CA ARG A 147 -7.00 -24.38 -17.05
C ARG A 147 -5.62 -25.02 -17.25
N GLN A 148 -5.54 -26.08 -18.05
CA GLN A 148 -4.26 -26.76 -18.31
C GLN A 148 -3.29 -25.83 -19.01
N GLU A 149 -3.74 -25.13 -20.04
CA GLU A 149 -2.92 -24.15 -20.75
C GLU A 149 -2.47 -23.00 -19.83
N ALA A 150 -3.34 -22.51 -18.94
CA ALA A 150 -2.96 -21.51 -17.94
C ALA A 150 -1.85 -22.03 -17.01
N PHE A 151 -1.95 -23.27 -16.56
CA PHE A 151 -0.92 -23.89 -15.74
C PHE A 151 0.41 -24.02 -16.50
N ASP A 152 0.38 -24.55 -17.72
CA ASP A 152 1.57 -24.73 -18.55
C ASP A 152 2.27 -23.38 -18.84
N LYS A 153 1.48 -22.32 -19.02
CA LYS A 153 1.98 -21.00 -19.39
C LYS A 153 2.51 -20.19 -18.19
N TYR A 154 1.87 -20.29 -17.01
CA TYR A 154 2.14 -19.39 -15.90
C TYR A 154 2.80 -20.04 -14.67
N ALA A 155 2.85 -21.39 -14.59
CA ALA A 155 3.36 -22.10 -13.42
C ALA A 155 4.78 -21.66 -13.04
N GLU A 156 5.71 -21.69 -13.99
CA GLU A 156 7.11 -21.32 -13.73
C GLU A 156 7.23 -19.90 -13.18
N ALA A 157 6.53 -18.93 -13.77
CA ALA A 157 6.57 -17.54 -13.35
C ALA A 157 5.94 -17.33 -11.95
N ALA A 158 4.80 -17.99 -11.68
CA ALA A 158 4.13 -17.91 -10.39
C ALA A 158 4.97 -18.57 -9.28
N GLU A 159 5.48 -19.76 -9.52
CA GLU A 159 6.35 -20.48 -8.56
C GLU A 159 7.66 -19.72 -8.31
N TYR A 160 8.25 -19.14 -9.35
CA TYR A 160 9.42 -18.27 -9.19
C TYR A 160 9.09 -17.03 -8.34
N PHE A 161 7.98 -16.34 -8.63
CA PHE A 161 7.59 -15.16 -7.88
C PHE A 161 7.36 -15.47 -6.40
N TYR A 162 6.52 -16.45 -6.08
CA TYR A 162 6.23 -16.81 -4.70
C TYR A 162 7.40 -17.51 -4.00
N GLY A 163 8.16 -18.31 -4.72
CA GLY A 163 9.29 -19.06 -4.17
C GLY A 163 10.59 -18.25 -4.01
N ARG A 164 10.84 -17.28 -4.89
CA ARG A 164 12.12 -16.57 -4.99
C ARG A 164 12.03 -15.06 -4.83
N CYS A 165 11.05 -14.40 -5.50
CA CYS A 165 11.01 -12.93 -5.50
C CYS A 165 10.51 -12.34 -4.18
N LEU A 166 9.53 -12.98 -3.52
CA LEU A 166 9.00 -12.52 -2.23
C LEU A 166 9.88 -12.97 -1.05
N HIS A 167 11.19 -12.86 -1.18
CA HIS A 167 12.10 -13.21 -0.10
C HIS A 167 12.29 -12.03 0.86
N ILE A 168 11.45 -11.93 1.86
CA ILE A 168 11.61 -10.98 2.94
C ILE A 168 12.25 -11.71 4.13
N ASP A 169 13.42 -11.25 4.56
CA ASP A 169 14.02 -11.79 5.79
C ASP A 169 13.11 -11.44 6.98
N PRO A 170 12.64 -12.43 7.75
CA PRO A 170 11.71 -12.20 8.85
C PRO A 170 12.19 -11.19 9.89
N ARG A 171 13.51 -11.06 10.07
CA ARG A 171 14.12 -10.11 11.03
C ARG A 171 13.84 -8.66 10.66
N PHE A 172 13.63 -8.38 9.38
CA PHE A 172 13.40 -7.02 8.86
C PHE A 172 11.96 -6.77 8.42
N ALA A 173 11.09 -7.80 8.44
CA ALA A 173 9.71 -7.67 7.95
C ALA A 173 8.86 -6.74 8.82
N GLN A 174 9.04 -6.79 10.14
CA GLN A 174 8.29 -5.97 11.09
C GLN A 174 9.19 -5.47 12.23
N PRO A 175 10.10 -4.56 11.94
CA PRO A 175 10.98 -4.02 12.97
C PRO A 175 10.19 -3.17 13.98
N PRO A 176 10.71 -3.01 15.20
CA PRO A 176 10.10 -2.15 16.21
C PRO A 176 9.84 -0.73 15.67
N GLY A 177 8.64 -0.20 15.93
CA GLY A 177 8.22 1.12 15.50
C GLY A 177 7.65 1.21 14.08
N TYR A 178 7.77 0.18 13.25
CA TYR A 178 7.13 0.15 11.93
C TYR A 178 5.63 -0.13 12.03
N THR A 179 5.24 -1.15 12.79
CA THR A 179 3.83 -1.43 13.10
C THR A 179 3.44 -0.67 14.35
N THR A 180 2.40 0.13 14.29
CA THR A 180 1.96 0.93 15.43
C THR A 180 1.16 0.11 16.42
N GLU A 181 1.04 0.61 17.64
CA GLU A 181 0.22 -0.01 18.69
C GLU A 181 -1.25 -0.14 18.26
N ALA A 182 -1.81 0.87 17.56
CA ALA A 182 -3.18 0.85 17.08
C ALA A 182 -3.42 -0.30 16.10
N THR A 183 -2.54 -0.48 15.12
CA THR A 183 -2.60 -1.61 14.17
C THR A 183 -2.44 -2.95 14.89
N MET A 184 -1.52 -3.07 15.83
CA MET A 184 -1.33 -4.30 16.62
C MET A 184 -2.58 -4.63 17.45
N ARG A 185 -3.17 -3.64 18.11
CA ARG A 185 -4.38 -3.80 18.94
C ARG A 185 -5.57 -4.30 18.13
N VAL A 186 -5.86 -3.67 16.98
CA VAL A 186 -6.92 -4.09 16.08
C VAL A 186 -6.66 -5.50 15.56
N GLY A 187 -5.42 -5.78 15.20
CA GLY A 187 -5.02 -7.10 14.76
C GLY A 187 -5.27 -8.18 15.80
N LEU A 188 -4.92 -7.97 17.05
CA LEU A 188 -5.18 -8.91 18.15
C LEU A 188 -6.67 -9.12 18.41
N GLN A 189 -7.48 -8.06 18.32
CA GLN A 189 -8.93 -8.14 18.52
C GLN A 189 -9.66 -8.85 17.39
N SER A 190 -9.25 -8.65 16.16
CA SER A 190 -9.95 -9.19 14.97
C SER A 190 -9.59 -10.64 14.63
N GLN A 191 -8.69 -11.29 15.38
CA GLN A 191 -8.10 -12.57 15.02
C GLN A 191 -7.36 -12.59 13.65
N VAL A 192 -7.41 -11.50 12.91
CA VAL A 192 -6.68 -11.34 11.64
C VAL A 192 -5.17 -11.37 11.89
N VAL A 193 -4.75 -11.01 13.09
CA VAL A 193 -3.34 -11.04 13.53
C VAL A 193 -2.96 -12.34 14.26
N LYS A 194 -3.91 -13.21 14.60
CA LYS A 194 -3.59 -14.63 14.80
C LYS A 194 -3.11 -15.31 13.50
N ALA A 195 -3.40 -14.70 12.37
CA ALA A 195 -2.61 -14.98 11.21
C ALA A 195 -1.16 -14.69 11.58
N ALA A 196 -0.42 -15.76 11.73
CA ALA A 196 0.99 -15.88 11.80
C ALA A 196 1.68 -14.57 11.45
N SER A 197 2.61 -14.19 12.27
CA SER A 197 3.46 -13.04 11.95
C SER A 197 3.74 -13.03 10.46
N TYR A 198 3.86 -11.87 9.87
CA TYR A 198 4.21 -11.75 8.44
C TYR A 198 5.33 -12.74 8.05
N SER A 199 6.21 -13.05 9.00
CA SER A 199 7.25 -14.06 8.88
C SER A 199 6.76 -15.49 8.73
N GLU A 200 5.66 -15.88 9.36
CA GLU A 200 5.12 -17.25 9.24
C GLU A 200 4.34 -17.42 7.93
N LYS A 201 3.63 -16.39 7.47
CA LYS A 201 3.04 -16.37 6.13
C LYS A 201 4.10 -16.49 5.05
N PHE A 202 5.27 -15.87 5.23
CA PHE A 202 6.38 -16.03 4.30
C PHE A 202 7.12 -17.37 4.42
N LYS A 203 7.09 -18.04 5.57
CA LYS A 203 7.65 -19.39 5.73
C LYS A 203 6.76 -20.47 5.12
N ALA A 204 5.45 -20.30 5.17
CA ALA A 204 4.44 -21.23 4.64
C ALA A 204 4.08 -20.94 3.18
N ARG A 205 5.03 -20.50 2.35
CA ARG A 205 4.75 -20.16 0.94
C ARG A 205 4.30 -21.38 0.15
N PRO A 206 3.33 -21.20 -0.74
CA PRO A 206 3.00 -22.23 -1.70
C PRO A 206 4.22 -22.45 -2.62
N THR A 207 4.52 -23.72 -2.87
CA THR A 207 5.68 -24.13 -3.67
C THR A 207 5.28 -24.68 -5.05
N SER A 208 4.00 -24.86 -5.31
CA SER A 208 3.50 -25.34 -6.58
C SER A 208 2.36 -24.45 -7.09
N MET A 209 2.20 -24.40 -8.41
CA MET A 209 1.11 -23.66 -9.06
C MET A 209 -0.26 -24.11 -8.57
N GLN A 210 -0.45 -25.42 -8.35
CA GLN A 210 -1.70 -25.94 -7.82
C GLN A 210 -2.03 -25.33 -6.46
N GLN A 211 -1.08 -25.30 -5.53
CA GLN A 211 -1.25 -24.71 -4.22
C GLN A 211 -1.48 -23.19 -4.29
N ILE A 212 -0.76 -22.49 -5.18
CA ILE A 212 -0.91 -21.05 -5.42
C ILE A 212 -2.36 -20.72 -5.83
N VAL A 213 -2.95 -21.54 -6.71
CA VAL A 213 -4.34 -21.37 -7.17
C VAL A 213 -5.34 -21.78 -6.09
N ASP A 214 -5.12 -22.91 -5.41
CA ASP A 214 -6.03 -23.41 -4.35
C ASP A 214 -6.11 -22.44 -3.18
N ASP A 215 -5.00 -21.77 -2.84
CA ASP A 215 -4.93 -20.73 -1.81
C ASP A 215 -5.46 -19.36 -2.29
N GLY A 216 -5.86 -19.24 -3.57
CA GLY A 216 -6.43 -18.03 -4.17
C GLY A 216 -5.41 -16.91 -4.43
N TYR A 217 -4.12 -17.21 -4.47
CA TYR A 217 -3.05 -16.23 -4.73
C TYR A 217 -3.04 -15.80 -6.20
N VAL A 218 -3.35 -16.74 -7.09
CA VAL A 218 -3.57 -16.52 -8.53
C VAL A 218 -4.91 -17.12 -8.91
N ILE A 219 -5.64 -16.50 -9.80
CA ILE A 219 -6.90 -16.98 -10.38
C ILE A 219 -6.85 -16.99 -11.91
#